data_1f797c8b23b0021a94d23544316209f3
#
_entry.id   1f797c8b23b0021a94d23544316209f3
#
_cell.length_a   1.000
_cell.length_b   1.000
_cell.length_c   1.000
_cell.angle_alpha   90.00
_cell.angle_beta   90.00
_cell.angle_gamma   90.00
#
_symmetry.space_group_name_H-M   'P 1'
#
loop_
_entity.id
_entity.type
_entity.pdbx_description
1 polymer ?
#
loop_
_entity_poly.entity_id
_entity_poly.type
_entity_poly.pdbx_seq_one_letter_code
_entity_poly.pdbx_strand_id
1 'polypeptide(L)'
;MSLIRQVLFLIIISTLLAFMVSLIVSTLSARDYLQQQLFTQSSDNASSLALSLSQQAEDPAMVELMTSALFDSGHFELIRFRDPHKKIIIELKNKELPSNVPNWFMQLFPIDVASGQALVSKGWQQAGAVEVRAHSKFAYESLWSGVVKLFFWIIGGGVLVALLVWVLFNRVRQPIQQMIAQAEAISERRFITIAEPPYIELRRVVGAMNSMVVRIKQMFDEQSERIDQLHQDVNRDKVTGLVNRAFFMGRLSGLLNDEDRSGHGFLLMLRLKDLAEINQNLGRQATDQLLSQIATCLARWDDQGEEWVAARLNGCDFALTTPALEQPAEFVAQLLASLAELSSMEDFIHIGYSEFNQGESIGALLARTDAALAQAENQGVISAVAAEVNVALVSHPNTYWRTCLQQAVQSQQFVAAQYPVLDWQGRVIHQELMLRLPEAGSDRLLSAGVFMPFAKRFGLTAELDLAAIRLAVKELQQHSANYAVNLDIESLSHLPFRAELVKILQGLSSEVRARLWFDINGNSFTQEFETLATFAAEMNQFNVKVGIEHFGRAVSSMLRLYDLPLAYLKIDGSYILDIDQHTGNQRLLKEVVRMADSLGILTIAEQVRTEAEWQKLQELGLGGVTGLITKDKISKI
;
A
#
# COMPACT_ATOMS: atom_id res chain seq x y z
N MET A 1 -0.60 -25.07 -11.64
CA MET A 1 0.66 -25.32 -10.89
C MET A 1 1.66 -24.21 -11.26
N SER A 2 2.42 -23.67 -10.31
CA SER A 2 3.45 -22.68 -10.67
C SER A 2 4.55 -23.33 -11.53
N LEU A 3 5.12 -22.58 -12.47
CA LEU A 3 6.22 -23.01 -13.34
C LEU A 3 7.37 -23.67 -12.54
N ILE A 4 7.65 -23.12 -11.39
CA ILE A 4 8.69 -23.57 -10.47
C ILE A 4 8.37 -24.95 -9.90
N ARG A 5 7.11 -25.27 -9.57
CA ARG A 5 6.70 -26.62 -9.16
C ARG A 5 6.83 -27.62 -10.29
N GLN A 6 6.59 -27.22 -11.53
CA GLN A 6 6.76 -28.06 -12.71
C GLN A 6 8.23 -28.42 -12.93
N VAL A 7 9.13 -27.44 -12.86
CA VAL A 7 10.58 -27.67 -13.00
C VAL A 7 11.09 -28.60 -11.89
N LEU A 8 10.68 -28.37 -10.64
CA LEU A 8 11.05 -29.20 -9.50
C LEU A 8 10.57 -30.65 -9.67
N PHE A 9 9.33 -30.83 -10.12
CA PHE A 9 8.76 -32.14 -10.42
C PHE A 9 9.52 -32.86 -11.55
N LEU A 10 9.93 -32.13 -12.59
CA LEU A 10 10.70 -32.65 -13.70
C LEU A 10 12.12 -33.08 -13.28
N ILE A 11 12.78 -32.30 -12.42
CA ILE A 11 14.10 -32.66 -11.86
C ILE A 11 13.99 -33.94 -11.02
N ILE A 12 12.98 -34.01 -10.12
CA ILE A 12 12.78 -35.21 -9.28
C ILE A 12 12.51 -36.43 -10.14
N ILE A 13 11.63 -36.34 -11.15
CA ILE A 13 11.34 -37.45 -12.06
C ILE A 13 12.57 -37.88 -12.82
N SER A 14 13.34 -36.93 -13.40
CA SER A 14 14.54 -37.25 -14.16
C SER A 14 15.61 -37.92 -13.31
N THR A 15 15.78 -37.45 -12.07
CA THR A 15 16.72 -38.03 -11.10
C THR A 15 16.28 -39.46 -10.70
N LEU A 16 14.99 -39.67 -10.45
CA LEU A 16 14.41 -40.94 -10.08
C LEU A 16 14.57 -41.97 -11.25
N LEU A 17 14.33 -41.51 -12.49
CA LEU A 17 14.50 -42.31 -13.68
C LEU A 17 15.98 -42.70 -13.88
N ALA A 18 16.90 -41.75 -13.70
CA ALA A 18 18.34 -42.02 -13.82
C ALA A 18 18.80 -43.02 -12.75
N PHE A 19 18.35 -42.91 -11.53
CA PHE A 19 18.64 -43.88 -10.47
C PHE A 19 18.04 -45.25 -10.72
N MET A 20 16.81 -45.32 -11.26
CA MET A 20 16.18 -46.59 -11.60
C MET A 20 16.95 -47.32 -12.72
N VAL A 21 17.35 -46.57 -13.77
CA VAL A 21 18.17 -47.13 -14.84
C VAL A 21 19.53 -47.60 -14.30
N SER A 22 20.19 -46.83 -13.47
CA SER A 22 21.46 -47.19 -12.84
C SER A 22 21.35 -48.46 -12.00
N LEU A 23 20.26 -48.57 -11.19
CA LEU A 23 20.02 -49.78 -10.38
C LEU A 23 19.84 -51.03 -11.25
N ILE A 24 19.05 -50.92 -12.33
CA ILE A 24 18.81 -52.05 -13.24
C ILE A 24 20.11 -52.47 -13.92
N VAL A 25 20.86 -51.52 -14.51
CA VAL A 25 22.13 -51.80 -15.21
C VAL A 25 23.16 -52.40 -14.25
N SER A 26 23.30 -51.84 -13.02
CA SER A 26 24.21 -52.37 -12.02
C SER A 26 23.84 -53.79 -11.59
N THR A 27 22.53 -54.05 -11.40
CA THR A 27 22.04 -55.39 -11.02
C THR A 27 22.30 -56.43 -12.14
N LEU A 28 22.02 -56.05 -13.40
CA LEU A 28 22.27 -56.92 -14.54
C LEU A 28 23.77 -57.24 -14.71
N SER A 29 24.62 -56.21 -14.59
CA SER A 29 26.08 -56.40 -14.68
C SER A 29 26.63 -57.27 -13.55
N ALA A 30 26.11 -57.07 -12.30
CA ALA A 30 26.49 -57.92 -11.19
C ALA A 30 26.02 -59.38 -11.33
N ARG A 31 24.80 -59.56 -11.88
CA ARG A 31 24.29 -60.91 -12.20
C ARG A 31 25.16 -61.61 -13.20
N ASP A 32 25.52 -60.95 -14.31
CA ASP A 32 26.32 -61.55 -15.38
C ASP A 32 27.74 -61.89 -14.87
N TYR A 33 28.31 -61.03 -14.06
CA TYR A 33 29.59 -61.26 -13.40
C TYR A 33 29.55 -62.52 -12.47
N LEU A 34 28.52 -62.62 -11.60
CA LEU A 34 28.35 -63.75 -10.69
C LEU A 34 28.08 -65.05 -11.46
N GLN A 35 27.34 -65.01 -12.55
CA GLN A 35 27.06 -66.16 -13.42
C GLN A 35 28.37 -66.67 -14.06
N GLN A 36 29.22 -65.77 -14.57
CA GLN A 36 30.51 -66.10 -15.12
C GLN A 36 31.46 -66.70 -14.08
N GLN A 37 31.46 -66.12 -12.84
CA GLN A 37 32.25 -66.58 -11.72
C GLN A 37 31.86 -68.00 -11.31
N LEU A 38 30.54 -68.29 -11.19
CA LEU A 38 30.02 -69.62 -10.86
C LEU A 38 30.37 -70.65 -11.94
N PHE A 39 30.34 -70.28 -13.23
CA PHE A 39 30.77 -71.13 -14.32
C PHE A 39 32.29 -71.44 -14.22
N THR A 40 33.12 -70.46 -14.02
CA THR A 40 34.57 -70.66 -13.85
C THR A 40 34.87 -71.58 -12.66
N GLN A 41 34.21 -71.33 -11.52
CA GLN A 41 34.33 -72.15 -10.32
C GLN A 41 33.88 -73.61 -10.59
N SER A 42 32.79 -73.80 -11.33
CA SER A 42 32.28 -75.10 -11.71
C SER A 42 33.28 -75.86 -12.64
N SER A 43 33.90 -75.16 -13.59
CA SER A 43 34.91 -75.69 -14.52
C SER A 43 36.21 -76.05 -13.82
N ASP A 44 36.71 -75.16 -12.91
CA ASP A 44 37.95 -75.40 -12.17
C ASP A 44 37.80 -76.58 -11.22
N ASN A 45 36.66 -76.66 -10.51
CA ASN A 45 36.41 -77.79 -9.63
C ASN A 45 36.18 -79.11 -10.41
N ALA A 46 35.51 -79.03 -11.54
CA ALA A 46 35.40 -80.23 -12.46
C ALA A 46 36.78 -80.71 -12.86
N SER A 47 37.69 -79.79 -13.27
CA SER A 47 39.06 -80.12 -13.70
C SER A 47 39.88 -80.67 -12.54
N SER A 48 39.81 -80.08 -11.34
CA SER A 48 40.47 -80.52 -10.15
C SER A 48 40.02 -81.93 -9.74
N LEU A 49 38.67 -82.14 -9.69
CA LEU A 49 38.11 -83.46 -9.39
C LEU A 49 38.47 -84.48 -10.43
N ALA A 50 38.46 -84.19 -11.75
CA ALA A 50 38.84 -85.06 -12.81
C ALA A 50 40.30 -85.48 -12.71
N LEU A 51 41.22 -84.55 -12.34
CA LEU A 51 42.62 -84.82 -12.12
C LEU A 51 42.81 -85.79 -10.94
N SER A 52 42.11 -85.52 -9.82
CA SER A 52 42.17 -86.37 -8.62
C SER A 52 41.66 -87.81 -8.90
N LEU A 53 40.52 -87.92 -9.63
CA LEU A 53 39.95 -89.16 -10.03
C LEU A 53 40.82 -89.93 -11.07
N SER A 54 41.57 -89.21 -11.89
CA SER A 54 42.47 -89.81 -12.90
C SER A 54 43.64 -90.53 -12.22
N GLN A 55 44.03 -90.12 -11.02
CA GLN A 55 45.12 -90.78 -10.25
C GLN A 55 44.65 -92.04 -9.52
N GLN A 56 43.34 -92.21 -9.25
CA GLN A 56 42.77 -93.31 -8.45
C GLN A 56 41.58 -94.00 -9.13
N ALA A 57 41.52 -93.99 -10.47
CA ALA A 57 40.36 -94.44 -11.27
C ALA A 57 40.15 -95.99 -11.25
N GLU A 58 40.96 -96.75 -10.50
CA GLU A 58 40.84 -98.21 -10.42
C GLU A 58 39.92 -98.69 -9.26
N ASP A 59 39.71 -97.82 -8.28
CA ASP A 59 38.88 -98.17 -7.12
C ASP A 59 37.51 -97.40 -7.15
N PRO A 60 36.43 -98.04 -7.49
CA PRO A 60 35.10 -97.39 -7.48
C PRO A 60 34.67 -96.81 -6.17
N ALA A 61 35.12 -97.39 -5.05
CA ALA A 61 34.80 -96.89 -3.71
C ALA A 61 35.52 -95.57 -3.41
N MET A 62 36.71 -95.40 -3.93
CA MET A 62 37.47 -94.16 -3.80
C MET A 62 36.93 -93.01 -4.68
N VAL A 63 36.44 -93.36 -5.89
CA VAL A 63 35.74 -92.44 -6.79
C VAL A 63 34.46 -91.89 -6.10
N GLU A 64 33.71 -92.77 -5.48
CA GLU A 64 32.51 -92.38 -4.75
C GLU A 64 32.85 -91.52 -3.53
N LEU A 65 33.89 -91.86 -2.71
CA LEU A 65 34.32 -91.14 -1.59
C LEU A 65 34.78 -89.73 -1.91
N MET A 66 35.62 -89.60 -2.98
CA MET A 66 36.13 -88.26 -3.40
C MET A 66 35.01 -87.38 -3.94
N THR A 67 34.08 -87.96 -4.69
CA THR A 67 32.92 -87.27 -5.27
C THR A 67 32.01 -86.81 -4.14
N SER A 68 31.75 -87.66 -3.17
CA SER A 68 30.91 -87.32 -2.00
C SER A 68 31.60 -86.26 -1.11
N ALA A 69 32.92 -86.37 -0.85
CA ALA A 69 33.64 -85.38 -0.05
C ALA A 69 33.60 -83.98 -0.66
N LEU A 70 33.71 -83.87 -1.97
CA LEU A 70 33.57 -82.57 -2.63
C LEU A 70 32.11 -82.07 -2.60
N PHE A 71 31.10 -82.96 -2.74
CA PHE A 71 29.72 -82.64 -2.65
C PHE A 71 29.30 -82.18 -1.23
N ASP A 72 29.81 -82.81 -0.20
CA ASP A 72 29.54 -82.51 1.20
C ASP A 72 30.08 -81.15 1.64
N SER A 73 30.96 -80.55 0.84
CA SER A 73 31.40 -79.15 1.09
C SER A 73 30.24 -78.17 0.95
N GLY A 74 29.08 -78.58 0.43
CA GLY A 74 27.83 -77.76 0.32
C GLY A 74 27.86 -76.69 -0.76
N HIS A 75 28.91 -76.57 -1.56
CA HIS A 75 29.05 -75.51 -2.58
C HIS A 75 28.53 -75.94 -3.95
N PHE A 76 28.12 -77.18 -4.14
CA PHE A 76 27.72 -77.73 -5.44
C PHE A 76 26.26 -78.20 -5.44
N GLU A 77 25.55 -77.88 -6.53
CA GLU A 77 24.18 -78.31 -6.78
C GLU A 77 24.16 -79.75 -7.36
N LEU A 78 25.12 -80.01 -8.27
CA LEU A 78 25.21 -81.25 -8.97
C LEU A 78 26.67 -81.63 -9.14
N ILE A 79 27.03 -82.90 -8.77
CA ILE A 79 28.25 -83.51 -9.19
C ILE A 79 27.85 -84.87 -9.84
N ARG A 80 28.29 -85.07 -11.04
CA ARG A 80 27.94 -86.26 -11.81
C ARG A 80 29.18 -86.81 -12.46
N PHE A 81 29.42 -88.11 -12.28
CA PHE A 81 30.45 -88.82 -12.96
C PHE A 81 29.84 -89.80 -14.02
N ARG A 82 30.26 -89.74 -15.29
CA ARG A 82 29.78 -90.53 -16.36
C ARG A 82 30.94 -91.35 -16.90
N ASP A 83 30.65 -92.64 -17.30
CA ASP A 83 31.63 -93.51 -18.03
C ASP A 83 31.85 -93.05 -19.47
N PRO A 84 32.78 -93.60 -20.24
CA PRO A 84 33.03 -93.26 -21.64
C PRO A 84 31.81 -93.50 -22.57
N HIS A 85 30.89 -94.34 -22.15
CA HIS A 85 29.63 -94.66 -22.84
C HIS A 85 28.46 -93.72 -22.41
N LYS A 86 28.83 -92.63 -21.72
CA LYS A 86 27.83 -91.64 -21.18
C LYS A 86 26.84 -92.14 -20.12
N LYS A 87 27.04 -93.36 -19.60
CA LYS A 87 26.21 -93.89 -18.53
C LYS A 87 26.61 -93.20 -17.21
N ILE A 88 25.62 -92.71 -16.41
CA ILE A 88 25.84 -92.08 -15.14
C ILE A 88 26.24 -93.20 -14.17
N ILE A 89 27.39 -93.06 -13.53
CA ILE A 89 27.88 -93.96 -12.47
C ILE A 89 27.54 -93.39 -11.10
N ILE A 90 27.77 -92.10 -10.92
CA ILE A 90 27.48 -91.37 -9.67
C ILE A 90 26.77 -90.10 -10.03
N GLU A 91 25.66 -89.82 -9.35
CA GLU A 91 24.96 -88.56 -9.43
C GLU A 91 24.61 -88.11 -7.99
N LEU A 92 25.22 -86.98 -7.57
CA LEU A 92 24.94 -86.35 -6.33
C LEU A 92 24.26 -85.00 -6.66
N LYS A 93 23.02 -84.87 -6.20
CA LYS A 93 22.22 -83.70 -6.43
C LYS A 93 21.66 -83.17 -5.12
N ASN A 94 21.91 -81.95 -4.82
CA ASN A 94 21.34 -81.31 -3.62
C ASN A 94 19.97 -80.73 -4.01
N LYS A 95 18.96 -80.99 -3.21
CA LYS A 95 17.69 -80.26 -3.30
C LYS A 95 17.87 -78.86 -2.70
N GLU A 96 17.16 -77.93 -3.29
CA GLU A 96 17.16 -76.48 -2.97
C GLU A 96 17.43 -76.17 -1.52
N LEU A 97 18.53 -75.43 -1.26
CA LEU A 97 18.81 -74.89 0.05
C LEU A 97 17.89 -73.68 0.29
N PRO A 98 17.23 -73.54 1.46
CA PRO A 98 16.42 -72.32 1.75
C PRO A 98 17.28 -71.07 1.60
N SER A 99 16.81 -70.13 0.84
CA SER A 99 17.45 -68.83 0.60
C SER A 99 16.64 -67.70 1.24
N ASN A 100 17.29 -66.70 1.82
CA ASN A 100 16.64 -65.51 2.38
C ASN A 100 16.27 -64.48 1.29
N VAL A 101 16.47 -64.85 0.00
CA VAL A 101 16.18 -63.97 -1.14
C VAL A 101 14.73 -64.15 -1.55
N PRO A 102 13.97 -63.03 -1.76
CA PRO A 102 12.58 -63.11 -2.20
C PRO A 102 12.42 -63.82 -3.55
N ASN A 103 11.41 -64.69 -3.68
CA ASN A 103 11.14 -65.46 -4.90
C ASN A 103 10.92 -64.57 -6.15
N TRP A 104 10.26 -63.43 -5.99
CA TRP A 104 10.05 -62.48 -7.11
C TRP A 104 11.38 -61.96 -7.69
N PHE A 105 12.42 -61.76 -6.82
CA PHE A 105 13.73 -61.27 -7.25
C PHE A 105 14.46 -62.36 -8.03
N MET A 106 14.42 -63.63 -7.61
CA MET A 106 15.01 -64.76 -8.33
C MET A 106 14.34 -64.99 -9.67
N GLN A 107 13.01 -64.75 -9.79
CA GLN A 107 12.28 -64.84 -11.06
C GLN A 107 12.64 -63.70 -12.03
N LEU A 108 12.89 -62.48 -11.51
CA LEU A 108 13.19 -61.29 -12.31
C LEU A 108 14.64 -61.31 -12.80
N PHE A 109 15.56 -61.87 -12.03
CA PHE A 109 16.99 -61.97 -12.33
C PHE A 109 17.48 -63.41 -12.27
N PRO A 110 17.08 -64.29 -13.19
CA PRO A 110 17.48 -65.67 -13.17
C PRO A 110 19.00 -65.82 -13.41
N ILE A 111 19.66 -66.61 -12.53
CA ILE A 111 21.06 -66.97 -12.62
C ILE A 111 21.11 -68.41 -13.13
N ASP A 112 21.46 -68.59 -14.39
CA ASP A 112 21.62 -69.92 -14.99
C ASP A 112 23.09 -70.32 -14.93
N VAL A 113 23.40 -71.33 -14.10
CA VAL A 113 24.73 -71.78 -13.88
C VAL A 113 25.01 -72.95 -14.84
N ALA A 114 25.86 -72.70 -15.82
CA ALA A 114 26.30 -73.75 -16.72
C ALA A 114 27.23 -74.70 -15.94
N SER A 115 27.09 -76.03 -16.24
CA SER A 115 27.94 -77.05 -15.61
C SER A 115 29.34 -77.05 -16.24
N GLY A 116 30.37 -77.04 -15.36
CA GLY A 116 31.75 -77.31 -15.76
C GLY A 116 31.95 -78.84 -16.09
N GLN A 117 32.62 -79.13 -17.11
CA GLN A 117 32.88 -80.54 -17.52
C GLN A 117 34.37 -80.72 -17.69
N ALA A 118 34.92 -81.90 -17.21
CA ALA A 118 36.30 -82.31 -17.40
C ALA A 118 36.41 -83.81 -17.62
N LEU A 119 37.34 -84.19 -18.47
CA LEU A 119 37.58 -85.59 -18.80
C LEU A 119 38.47 -86.23 -17.78
N VAL A 120 38.10 -87.45 -17.32
CA VAL A 120 38.91 -88.28 -16.43
C VAL A 120 39.64 -89.27 -17.34
N SER A 121 40.99 -89.29 -17.19
CA SER A 121 41.83 -90.13 -18.01
C SER A 121 42.53 -91.24 -17.20
N LYS A 122 42.62 -92.43 -17.69
CA LYS A 122 43.41 -93.50 -17.12
C LYS A 122 44.55 -93.82 -18.10
N GLY A 123 45.71 -93.22 -17.86
CA GLY A 123 46.81 -93.29 -18.82
C GLY A 123 46.40 -92.71 -20.18
N TRP A 124 46.39 -93.56 -21.27
CA TRP A 124 46.01 -93.12 -22.60
C TRP A 124 44.55 -93.34 -22.94
N GLN A 125 43.73 -93.90 -22.03
CA GLN A 125 42.32 -94.14 -22.23
C GLN A 125 41.43 -93.19 -21.44
N GLN A 126 40.34 -92.77 -22.01
CA GLN A 126 39.30 -91.97 -21.32
C GLN A 126 38.57 -92.92 -20.37
N ALA A 127 38.62 -92.59 -19.07
CA ALA A 127 37.95 -93.35 -18.01
C ALA A 127 36.51 -92.79 -17.71
N GLY A 128 36.25 -91.57 -18.11
CA GLY A 128 34.91 -90.94 -17.91
C GLY A 128 34.96 -89.44 -18.04
N ALA A 129 33.85 -88.81 -17.68
CA ALA A 129 33.72 -87.32 -17.55
C ALA A 129 33.01 -86.93 -16.28
N VAL A 130 33.54 -85.90 -15.65
CA VAL A 130 32.93 -85.26 -14.46
C VAL A 130 32.23 -84.01 -14.88
N GLU A 131 30.99 -83.85 -14.41
CA GLU A 131 30.21 -82.68 -14.55
C GLU A 131 29.96 -82.12 -13.15
N VAL A 132 30.34 -80.86 -12.95
CA VAL A 132 30.16 -80.13 -11.65
C VAL A 132 29.36 -78.90 -11.93
N ARG A 133 28.37 -78.64 -11.11
CA ARG A 133 27.59 -77.40 -11.12
C ARG A 133 27.62 -76.73 -9.73
N ALA A 134 28.07 -75.49 -9.65
CA ALA A 134 28.07 -74.73 -8.41
C ALA A 134 26.66 -74.33 -8.00
N HIS A 135 26.44 -74.18 -6.70
CA HIS A 135 25.13 -73.80 -6.15
C HIS A 135 24.91 -72.29 -6.30
N SER A 136 23.77 -71.87 -6.92
CA SER A 136 23.43 -70.49 -7.19
C SER A 136 23.02 -69.66 -5.95
N LYS A 137 22.79 -70.33 -4.77
CA LYS A 137 22.32 -69.69 -3.53
C LYS A 137 23.17 -68.50 -3.12
N PHE A 138 24.50 -68.70 -2.99
CA PHE A 138 25.43 -67.65 -2.54
C PHE A 138 25.49 -66.47 -3.54
N ALA A 139 25.32 -66.72 -4.82
CA ALA A 139 25.26 -65.68 -5.83
C ALA A 139 23.98 -64.84 -5.71
N TYR A 140 22.84 -65.50 -5.46
CA TYR A 140 21.59 -64.77 -5.19
C TYR A 140 21.63 -63.93 -3.90
N GLU A 141 22.18 -64.48 -2.80
CA GLU A 141 22.34 -63.75 -1.55
C GLU A 141 23.28 -62.54 -1.70
N SER A 142 24.38 -62.71 -2.44
CA SER A 142 25.33 -61.63 -2.75
C SER A 142 24.67 -60.54 -3.62
N LEU A 143 23.98 -60.97 -4.72
CA LEU A 143 23.26 -60.06 -5.59
C LEU A 143 22.18 -59.28 -4.86
N TRP A 144 21.36 -59.97 -4.05
CA TRP A 144 20.30 -59.33 -3.23
C TRP A 144 20.87 -58.34 -2.24
N SER A 145 21.92 -58.70 -1.48
CA SER A 145 22.54 -57.79 -0.53
C SER A 145 23.15 -56.56 -1.21
N GLY A 146 23.72 -56.75 -2.40
CA GLY A 146 24.21 -55.64 -3.24
C GLY A 146 23.08 -54.68 -3.68
N VAL A 147 21.98 -55.22 -4.15
CA VAL A 147 20.83 -54.45 -4.57
C VAL A 147 20.20 -53.65 -3.41
N VAL A 148 20.06 -54.31 -2.24
CA VAL A 148 19.52 -53.65 -1.06
C VAL A 148 20.42 -52.49 -0.58
N LYS A 149 21.76 -52.72 -0.56
CA LYS A 149 22.71 -51.64 -0.22
C LYS A 149 22.63 -50.52 -1.22
N LEU A 150 22.62 -50.78 -2.51
CA LEU A 150 22.49 -49.78 -3.57
C LEU A 150 21.16 -48.99 -3.43
N PHE A 151 20.07 -49.68 -3.12
CA PHE A 151 18.76 -49.05 -2.91
C PHE A 151 18.80 -48.02 -1.76
N PHE A 152 19.39 -48.37 -0.63
CA PHE A 152 19.53 -47.41 0.49
C PHE A 152 20.45 -46.24 0.14
N TRP A 153 21.55 -46.47 -0.59
CA TRP A 153 22.41 -45.37 -1.04
C TRP A 153 21.71 -44.43 -2.01
N ILE A 154 20.89 -44.99 -2.92
CA ILE A 154 20.07 -44.22 -3.85
C ILE A 154 19.02 -43.37 -3.11
N ILE A 155 18.31 -43.94 -2.14
CA ILE A 155 17.37 -43.19 -1.30
C ILE A 155 18.07 -42.07 -0.57
N GLY A 156 19.20 -42.37 0.11
CA GLY A 156 19.99 -41.37 0.82
C GLY A 156 20.44 -40.21 -0.07
N GLY A 157 20.97 -40.54 -1.25
CA GLY A 157 21.33 -39.55 -2.27
C GLY A 157 20.14 -38.75 -2.80
N GLY A 158 19.03 -39.40 -3.03
CA GLY A 158 17.78 -38.75 -3.47
C GLY A 158 17.22 -37.76 -2.46
N VAL A 159 17.23 -38.15 -1.17
CA VAL A 159 16.81 -37.25 -0.08
C VAL A 159 17.75 -36.04 0.04
N LEU A 160 19.07 -36.25 -0.10
CA LEU A 160 20.04 -35.16 -0.09
C LEU A 160 19.80 -34.17 -1.24
N VAL A 161 19.61 -34.67 -2.45
CA VAL A 161 19.31 -33.83 -3.63
C VAL A 161 18.01 -33.07 -3.42
N ALA A 162 16.96 -33.74 -2.94
CA ALA A 162 15.68 -33.10 -2.65
C ALA A 162 15.81 -31.98 -1.62
N LEU A 163 16.60 -32.19 -0.58
CA LEU A 163 16.88 -31.16 0.46
C LEU A 163 17.62 -29.95 -0.15
N LEU A 164 18.66 -30.19 -0.93
CA LEU A 164 19.43 -29.12 -1.59
C LEU A 164 18.55 -28.29 -2.53
N VAL A 165 17.73 -28.96 -3.35
CA VAL A 165 16.79 -28.30 -4.24
C VAL A 165 15.75 -27.49 -3.45
N TRP A 166 15.23 -28.02 -2.35
CA TRP A 166 14.29 -27.33 -1.48
C TRP A 166 14.90 -26.06 -0.87
N VAL A 167 16.14 -26.13 -0.37
CA VAL A 167 16.86 -24.97 0.19
C VAL A 167 17.07 -23.89 -0.88
N LEU A 168 17.56 -24.29 -2.06
CA LEU A 168 17.78 -23.37 -3.18
C LEU A 168 16.48 -22.70 -3.62
N PHE A 169 15.41 -23.47 -3.71
CA PHE A 169 14.09 -22.99 -4.06
C PHE A 169 13.57 -21.92 -3.10
N ASN A 170 13.65 -22.19 -1.79
CA ASN A 170 13.21 -21.22 -0.78
C ASN A 170 14.02 -19.91 -0.83
N ARG A 171 15.32 -19.99 -1.12
CA ARG A 171 16.17 -18.81 -1.25
C ARG A 171 15.84 -17.94 -2.48
N VAL A 172 15.35 -18.53 -3.54
CA VAL A 172 14.95 -17.77 -4.75
C VAL A 172 13.50 -17.28 -4.66
N ARG A 173 12.63 -18.03 -4.02
CA ARG A 173 11.20 -17.70 -3.89
C ARG A 173 10.96 -16.41 -3.13
N GLN A 174 11.68 -16.20 -2.03
CA GLN A 174 11.46 -15.03 -1.16
C GLN A 174 11.71 -13.69 -1.88
N PRO A 175 12.84 -13.45 -2.58
CA PRO A 175 13.04 -12.23 -3.35
C PRO A 175 12.00 -12.02 -4.45
N ILE A 176 11.59 -13.08 -5.15
CA ILE A 176 10.55 -12.98 -6.19
C ILE A 176 9.22 -12.53 -5.60
N GLN A 177 8.83 -13.07 -4.43
CA GLN A 177 7.61 -12.62 -3.76
C GLN A 177 7.69 -11.15 -3.31
N GLN A 178 8.85 -10.70 -2.85
CA GLN A 178 9.08 -9.29 -2.51
C GLN A 178 8.97 -8.38 -3.74
N MET A 179 9.48 -8.83 -4.90
CA MET A 179 9.34 -8.09 -6.17
C MET A 179 7.87 -8.00 -6.62
N ILE A 180 7.11 -9.08 -6.49
CA ILE A 180 5.67 -9.07 -6.80
C ILE A 180 4.96 -8.10 -5.86
N ALA A 181 5.22 -8.19 -4.55
CA ALA A 181 4.63 -7.27 -3.57
C ALA A 181 5.03 -5.81 -3.82
N GLN A 182 6.27 -5.54 -4.26
CA GLN A 182 6.69 -4.20 -4.68
C GLN A 182 5.93 -3.73 -5.92
N ALA A 183 5.75 -4.58 -6.93
CA ALA A 183 4.98 -4.24 -8.13
C ALA A 183 3.50 -3.98 -7.82
N GLU A 184 2.90 -4.78 -6.94
CA GLU A 184 1.55 -4.57 -6.43
C GLU A 184 1.46 -3.26 -5.62
N ALA A 185 2.44 -3.00 -4.75
CA ALA A 185 2.52 -1.75 -3.99
C ALA A 185 2.63 -0.53 -4.91
N ILE A 186 3.39 -0.59 -6.00
CA ILE A 186 3.46 0.48 -7.00
C ILE A 186 2.08 0.70 -7.66
N SER A 187 1.35 -0.36 -7.98
CA SER A 187 -0.01 -0.24 -8.53
C SER A 187 -1.00 0.35 -7.54
N GLU A 188 -0.77 0.13 -6.24
CA GLU A 188 -1.51 0.73 -5.12
C GLU A 188 -0.94 2.10 -4.69
N ARG A 189 -0.05 2.70 -5.51
CA ARG A 189 0.60 4.00 -5.26
C ARG A 189 1.53 4.04 -4.04
N ARG A 190 1.95 2.89 -3.54
CA ARG A 190 2.93 2.78 -2.46
C ARG A 190 4.32 2.58 -3.04
N PHE A 191 5.11 3.64 -3.11
CA PHE A 191 6.44 3.64 -3.71
C PHE A 191 7.50 3.16 -2.72
N ILE A 192 7.51 1.84 -2.46
CA ILE A 192 8.47 1.19 -1.55
C ILE A 192 9.67 0.65 -2.32
N THR A 193 10.84 0.70 -1.70
CA THR A 193 12.05 0.02 -2.19
C THR A 193 12.29 -1.24 -1.37
N ILE A 194 12.86 -2.27 -2.00
CA ILE A 194 13.20 -3.54 -1.34
C ILE A 194 14.70 -3.75 -1.30
N ALA A 195 15.16 -4.53 -0.32
CA ALA A 195 16.57 -4.85 -0.18
C ALA A 195 17.09 -5.67 -1.37
N GLU A 196 18.28 -5.35 -1.87
CA GLU A 196 18.89 -6.08 -2.97
C GLU A 196 19.28 -7.50 -2.53
N PRO A 197 18.83 -8.54 -3.25
CA PRO A 197 19.19 -9.92 -2.96
C PRO A 197 20.66 -10.21 -3.30
N PRO A 198 21.27 -11.26 -2.71
CA PRO A 198 22.66 -11.61 -2.95
C PRO A 198 22.95 -12.16 -4.36
N TYR A 199 21.90 -12.54 -5.11
CA TYR A 199 22.01 -13.14 -6.45
C TYR A 199 22.09 -12.07 -7.53
N ILE A 200 23.11 -12.12 -8.39
CA ILE A 200 23.44 -11.07 -9.40
C ILE A 200 22.26 -10.81 -10.33
N GLU A 201 21.58 -11.86 -10.81
CA GLU A 201 20.45 -11.75 -11.74
C GLU A 201 19.26 -11.06 -11.10
N LEU A 202 18.90 -11.46 -9.88
CA LEU A 202 17.80 -10.85 -9.13
C LEU A 202 18.15 -9.46 -8.63
N ARG A 203 19.40 -9.22 -8.24
CA ARG A 203 19.89 -7.90 -7.83
C ARG A 203 19.74 -6.87 -8.96
N ARG A 204 20.06 -7.24 -10.19
CA ARG A 204 19.88 -6.33 -11.35
C ARG A 204 18.42 -5.95 -11.55
N VAL A 205 17.50 -6.90 -11.42
CA VAL A 205 16.05 -6.63 -11.57
C VAL A 205 15.55 -5.76 -10.40
N VAL A 206 15.89 -6.12 -9.16
CA VAL A 206 15.52 -5.35 -7.97
C VAL A 206 16.12 -3.93 -8.04
N GLY A 207 17.39 -3.79 -8.43
CA GLY A 207 18.03 -2.50 -8.60
C GLY A 207 17.34 -1.63 -9.67
N ALA A 208 16.93 -2.22 -10.79
CA ALA A 208 16.17 -1.53 -11.83
C ALA A 208 14.78 -1.09 -11.31
N MET A 209 14.06 -1.94 -10.57
CA MET A 209 12.78 -1.60 -9.97
C MET A 209 12.93 -0.51 -8.91
N ASN A 210 13.92 -0.60 -8.02
CA ASN A 210 14.20 0.44 -7.04
C ASN A 210 14.54 1.78 -7.72
N SER A 211 15.36 1.76 -8.78
CA SER A 211 15.69 2.95 -9.56
C SER A 211 14.46 3.56 -10.22
N MET A 212 13.54 2.74 -10.72
CA MET A 212 12.26 3.20 -11.27
C MET A 212 11.42 3.89 -10.19
N VAL A 213 11.29 3.30 -8.99
CA VAL A 213 10.57 3.91 -7.86
C VAL A 213 11.16 5.26 -7.48
N VAL A 214 12.51 5.33 -7.33
CA VAL A 214 13.21 6.59 -7.01
C VAL A 214 12.94 7.65 -8.08
N ARG A 215 12.97 7.27 -9.36
CA ARG A 215 12.73 8.20 -10.46
C ARG A 215 11.30 8.72 -10.52
N ILE A 216 10.33 7.85 -10.21
CA ILE A 216 8.92 8.27 -10.10
C ILE A 216 8.75 9.28 -8.96
N LYS A 217 9.34 9.02 -7.78
CA LYS A 217 9.31 9.96 -6.66
C LYS A 217 9.91 11.30 -7.04
N GLN A 218 11.11 11.31 -7.62
CA GLN A 218 11.75 12.55 -8.09
C GLN A 218 10.88 13.34 -9.07
N MET A 219 10.21 12.65 -9.99
CA MET A 219 9.30 13.32 -10.94
C MET A 219 8.11 13.98 -10.22
N PHE A 220 7.55 13.34 -9.19
CA PHE A 220 6.49 13.95 -8.39
C PHE A 220 6.99 15.13 -7.57
N ASP A 221 8.19 15.03 -6.99
CA ASP A 221 8.81 16.11 -6.22
C ASP A 221 9.04 17.33 -7.11
N GLU A 222 9.63 17.17 -8.30
CA GLU A 222 9.83 18.24 -9.28
C GLU A 222 8.51 18.89 -9.73
N GLN A 223 7.49 18.07 -9.95
CA GLN A 223 6.15 18.56 -10.35
C GLN A 223 5.50 19.36 -9.22
N SER A 224 5.64 18.91 -7.99
CA SER A 224 5.12 19.57 -6.81
C SER A 224 5.81 20.92 -6.55
N GLU A 225 7.16 20.98 -6.63
CA GLU A 225 7.91 22.23 -6.54
C GLU A 225 7.46 23.24 -7.60
N ARG A 226 7.18 22.76 -8.80
CA ARG A 226 6.69 23.62 -9.89
C ARG A 226 5.31 24.19 -9.59
N ILE A 227 4.41 23.39 -9.02
CA ILE A 227 3.07 23.85 -8.61
C ILE A 227 3.18 24.87 -7.49
N ASP A 228 4.06 24.65 -6.51
CA ASP A 228 4.30 25.60 -5.41
C ASP A 228 4.83 26.94 -5.94
N GLN A 229 5.79 26.92 -6.86
CA GLN A 229 6.28 28.13 -7.53
C GLN A 229 5.16 28.87 -8.26
N LEU A 230 4.33 28.15 -9.02
CA LEU A 230 3.19 28.75 -9.71
C LEU A 230 2.19 29.37 -8.73
N HIS A 231 1.92 28.69 -7.61
CA HIS A 231 1.06 29.21 -6.56
C HIS A 231 1.59 30.51 -5.97
N GLN A 232 2.89 30.56 -5.64
CA GLN A 232 3.52 31.76 -5.13
C GLN A 232 3.47 32.91 -6.14
N ASP A 233 3.78 32.65 -7.41
CA ASP A 233 3.76 33.66 -8.47
C ASP A 233 2.36 34.23 -8.75
N VAL A 234 1.32 33.40 -8.63
CA VAL A 234 -0.06 33.75 -8.99
C VAL A 234 -0.83 34.38 -7.81
N ASN A 235 -0.65 33.85 -6.58
CA ASN A 235 -1.52 34.14 -5.46
C ASN A 235 -0.86 34.96 -4.37
N ARG A 236 0.46 35.24 -4.44
CA ARG A 236 1.17 36.05 -3.47
C ARG A 236 1.68 37.37 -4.05
N ASP A 237 1.79 38.37 -3.17
CA ASP A 237 2.43 39.65 -3.50
C ASP A 237 3.96 39.50 -3.49
N LYS A 238 4.61 39.95 -4.56
CA LYS A 238 6.06 39.75 -4.75
C LYS A 238 6.96 40.50 -3.76
N VAL A 239 6.46 41.59 -3.15
CA VAL A 239 7.22 42.43 -2.21
C VAL A 239 7.09 41.91 -0.80
N THR A 240 5.87 41.53 -0.42
CA THR A 240 5.52 41.19 0.98
C THR A 240 5.43 39.70 1.25
N GLY A 241 5.20 38.89 0.21
CA GLY A 241 4.95 37.45 0.36
C GLY A 241 3.57 37.10 0.89
N LEU A 242 2.75 38.08 1.34
CA LEU A 242 1.37 37.86 1.73
C LEU A 242 0.51 37.47 0.54
N VAL A 243 -0.68 36.90 0.78
CA VAL A 243 -1.60 36.62 -0.32
C VAL A 243 -2.03 37.91 -1.00
N ASN A 244 -2.25 37.86 -2.32
CA ASN A 244 -2.69 39.02 -3.07
C ASN A 244 -4.21 39.21 -2.97
N ARG A 245 -4.69 40.35 -3.47
CA ARG A 245 -6.11 40.73 -3.45
C ARG A 245 -7.02 39.66 -4.04
N ALA A 246 -6.68 39.10 -5.20
CA ALA A 246 -7.56 38.16 -5.90
C ALA A 246 -7.78 36.90 -5.06
N PHE A 247 -6.71 36.32 -4.53
CA PHE A 247 -6.79 35.16 -3.68
C PHE A 247 -7.50 35.45 -2.34
N PHE A 248 -7.23 36.62 -1.74
CA PHE A 248 -7.90 37.06 -0.51
C PHE A 248 -9.42 37.20 -0.70
N MET A 249 -9.88 37.77 -1.82
CA MET A 249 -11.33 37.86 -2.09
C MET A 249 -11.99 36.51 -2.23
N GLY A 250 -11.32 35.55 -2.85
CA GLY A 250 -11.78 34.16 -2.90
C GLY A 250 -11.91 33.54 -1.52
N ARG A 251 -10.89 33.74 -0.67
CA ARG A 251 -10.90 33.25 0.73
C ARG A 251 -11.99 33.89 1.57
N LEU A 252 -12.13 35.20 1.50
CA LEU A 252 -13.17 35.95 2.19
C LEU A 252 -14.58 35.50 1.73
N SER A 253 -14.72 35.25 0.43
CA SER A 253 -15.94 34.68 -0.12
C SER A 253 -16.28 33.32 0.45
N GLY A 254 -15.27 32.47 0.59
CA GLY A 254 -15.41 31.16 1.25
C GLY A 254 -15.87 31.31 2.70
N LEU A 255 -15.23 32.17 3.49
CA LEU A 255 -15.60 32.42 4.89
C LEU A 255 -17.06 32.90 5.05
N LEU A 256 -17.53 33.73 4.15
CA LEU A 256 -18.89 34.29 4.24
C LEU A 256 -19.99 33.33 3.75
N ASN A 257 -19.70 32.40 2.86
CA ASN A 257 -20.72 31.57 2.20
C ASN A 257 -20.65 30.08 2.55
N ASP A 258 -19.64 29.66 3.29
CA ASP A 258 -19.49 28.28 3.71
C ASP A 258 -20.31 28.02 4.97
N GLU A 259 -21.36 27.20 4.85
CA GLU A 259 -22.27 26.91 5.98
C GLU A 259 -21.63 26.03 7.05
N ASP A 260 -20.52 25.37 6.77
CA ASP A 260 -19.84 24.47 7.69
C ASP A 260 -18.72 25.13 8.45
N ARG A 261 -18.32 26.33 8.04
CA ARG A 261 -17.32 27.13 8.75
C ARG A 261 -17.98 28.09 9.72
N SER A 262 -17.20 28.51 10.71
CA SER A 262 -17.55 29.65 11.54
C SER A 262 -17.61 30.88 10.62
N GLY A 263 -18.77 31.12 10.04
CA GLY A 263 -19.03 32.33 9.23
C GLY A 263 -19.07 33.63 10.05
N HIS A 264 -18.42 33.65 11.22
CA HIS A 264 -18.39 34.76 12.14
C HIS A 264 -16.95 35.06 12.53
N GLY A 265 -16.53 36.31 12.37
CA GLY A 265 -15.17 36.77 12.64
C GLY A 265 -15.01 38.25 12.42
N PHE A 266 -13.76 38.70 12.31
CA PHE A 266 -13.45 40.10 12.05
C PHE A 266 -12.63 40.26 10.79
N LEU A 267 -12.96 41.29 10.01
CA LEU A 267 -12.15 41.83 8.94
C LEU A 267 -11.47 43.12 9.42
N LEU A 268 -10.14 43.11 9.38
CA LEU A 268 -9.33 44.27 9.58
C LEU A 268 -8.80 44.77 8.25
N MET A 269 -8.89 46.07 7.96
CA MET A 269 -8.22 46.71 6.82
C MET A 269 -7.21 47.72 7.38
N LEU A 270 -5.98 47.64 6.89
CA LEU A 270 -4.88 48.49 7.31
C LEU A 270 -4.42 49.30 6.11
N ARG A 271 -4.16 50.57 6.29
CA ARG A 271 -3.65 51.49 5.25
C ARG A 271 -2.39 52.23 5.69
N LEU A 272 -1.37 52.19 4.87
CA LEU A 272 -0.26 53.09 4.99
C LEU A 272 -0.61 54.42 4.35
N LYS A 273 -0.50 55.48 5.12
CA LYS A 273 -0.76 56.84 4.66
C LYS A 273 0.45 57.29 3.78
N ASP A 274 0.11 57.95 2.69
CA ASP A 274 1.09 58.62 1.79
C ASP A 274 2.31 57.78 1.38
N LEU A 275 2.03 56.54 0.90
CA LEU A 275 3.07 55.65 0.38
C LEU A 275 4.02 56.35 -0.65
N ALA A 276 3.49 57.30 -1.44
CA ALA A 276 4.26 58.09 -2.35
C ALA A 276 5.28 59.01 -1.63
N GLU A 277 4.87 59.61 -0.55
CA GLU A 277 5.76 60.43 0.29
C GLU A 277 6.79 59.59 1.02
N ILE A 278 6.39 58.39 1.54
CA ILE A 278 7.31 57.43 2.15
C ILE A 278 8.36 57.00 1.15
N ASN A 279 7.97 56.70 -0.10
CA ASN A 279 8.90 56.35 -1.18
C ASN A 279 9.87 57.50 -1.54
N GLN A 280 9.41 58.74 -1.52
CA GLN A 280 10.26 59.89 -1.76
C GLN A 280 11.27 60.13 -0.63
N ASN A 281 10.84 59.97 0.63
CA ASN A 281 11.68 60.23 1.81
C ASN A 281 12.67 59.07 2.10
N LEU A 282 12.25 57.82 2.01
CA LEU A 282 13.08 56.67 2.36
C LEU A 282 13.74 55.98 1.14
N GLY A 283 13.21 56.24 -0.06
CA GLY A 283 13.57 55.49 -1.27
C GLY A 283 12.91 54.12 -1.37
N ARG A 284 12.80 53.59 -2.57
CA ARG A 284 12.03 52.37 -2.90
C ARG A 284 12.46 51.17 -2.09
N GLN A 285 13.74 50.92 -1.92
CA GLN A 285 14.25 49.74 -1.23
C GLN A 285 13.90 49.77 0.26
N ALA A 286 14.00 50.90 0.94
CA ALA A 286 13.63 51.01 2.35
C ALA A 286 12.10 50.93 2.54
N THR A 287 11.31 51.46 1.60
CA THR A 287 9.87 51.31 1.58
C THR A 287 9.46 49.84 1.39
N ASP A 288 10.08 49.10 0.46
CA ASP A 288 9.82 47.66 0.28
C ASP A 288 10.20 46.88 1.54
N GLN A 289 11.25 47.26 2.27
CA GLN A 289 11.60 46.68 3.57
C GLN A 289 10.55 46.96 4.63
N LEU A 290 10.03 48.19 4.73
CA LEU A 290 8.94 48.55 5.66
C LEU A 290 7.66 47.71 5.37
N LEU A 291 7.28 47.62 4.09
CA LEU A 291 6.16 46.79 3.65
C LEU A 291 6.32 45.30 4.03
N SER A 292 7.56 44.78 3.88
CA SER A 292 7.91 43.43 4.27
C SER A 292 7.88 43.21 5.80
N GLN A 293 8.25 44.23 6.59
CA GLN A 293 8.17 44.17 8.06
C GLN A 293 6.70 44.17 8.53
N ILE A 294 5.85 45.01 7.93
CA ILE A 294 4.39 44.98 8.20
C ILE A 294 3.82 43.63 7.87
N ALA A 295 4.19 43.08 6.70
CA ALA A 295 3.75 41.74 6.30
C ALA A 295 4.19 40.67 7.28
N THR A 296 5.42 40.75 7.82
CA THR A 296 5.92 39.82 8.84
C THR A 296 5.12 39.91 10.14
N CYS A 297 4.71 41.12 10.54
CA CYS A 297 3.82 41.31 11.69
C CYS A 297 2.46 40.63 11.48
N LEU A 298 1.88 40.78 10.29
CA LEU A 298 0.57 40.20 9.97
C LEU A 298 0.67 38.67 9.78
N ALA A 299 1.72 38.17 9.15
CA ALA A 299 1.95 36.76 8.89
C ALA A 299 2.07 35.90 10.16
N ARG A 300 2.48 36.48 11.29
CA ARG A 300 2.52 35.77 12.59
C ARG A 300 1.17 35.21 13.00
N TRP A 301 0.09 35.75 12.49
CA TRP A 301 -1.29 35.33 12.78
C TRP A 301 -1.83 34.34 11.74
N ASP A 302 -1.30 34.34 10.51
CA ASP A 302 -1.73 33.46 9.40
C ASP A 302 -1.55 31.96 9.75
N ASP A 303 -0.62 31.63 10.63
CA ASP A 303 -0.34 30.25 11.08
C ASP A 303 -1.28 29.77 12.19
N GLN A 304 -2.18 30.62 12.73
CA GLN A 304 -3.03 30.28 13.88
C GLN A 304 -4.32 29.54 13.52
N GLY A 305 -4.70 29.48 12.26
CA GLY A 305 -5.89 28.76 11.80
C GLY A 305 -6.42 29.26 10.47
N GLU A 306 -7.46 28.59 9.99
CA GLU A 306 -8.03 28.83 8.66
C GLU A 306 -8.67 30.19 8.44
N GLU A 307 -9.16 30.78 9.50
CA GLU A 307 -9.87 32.05 9.49
C GLU A 307 -8.91 33.23 9.54
N TRP A 308 -7.64 32.96 9.84
CA TRP A 308 -6.56 33.94 9.82
C TRP A 308 -5.97 34.01 8.42
N VAL A 309 -6.20 35.10 7.71
CA VAL A 309 -5.64 35.33 6.37
C VAL A 309 -5.13 36.74 6.27
N ALA A 310 -3.80 36.87 6.16
CA ALA A 310 -3.15 38.13 5.95
C ALA A 310 -2.90 38.40 4.46
N ALA A 311 -3.26 39.57 3.97
CA ALA A 311 -3.20 39.91 2.56
C ALA A 311 -2.67 41.32 2.30
N ARG A 312 -2.09 41.55 1.11
CA ARG A 312 -1.89 42.87 0.56
C ARG A 312 -2.90 43.13 -0.56
N LEU A 313 -3.79 44.08 -0.36
CA LEU A 313 -4.87 44.37 -1.30
C LEU A 313 -4.44 45.24 -2.47
N ASN A 314 -3.56 46.20 -2.18
CA ASN A 314 -2.95 47.08 -3.17
C ASN A 314 -1.61 47.64 -2.67
N GLY A 315 -1.11 48.73 -3.25
CA GLY A 315 0.19 49.31 -2.88
C GLY A 315 0.30 49.66 -1.40
N CYS A 316 -0.74 50.21 -0.77
CA CYS A 316 -0.77 50.73 0.61
C CYS A 316 -1.72 49.99 1.54
N ASP A 317 -2.65 49.19 1.02
CA ASP A 317 -3.68 48.53 1.80
C ASP A 317 -3.35 47.06 2.07
N PHE A 318 -3.51 46.68 3.33
CA PHE A 318 -3.44 45.29 3.79
C PHE A 318 -4.79 44.89 4.38
N ALA A 319 -5.01 43.61 4.49
CA ALA A 319 -6.17 43.05 5.18
C ALA A 319 -5.74 41.86 6.08
N LEU A 320 -6.48 41.66 7.11
CA LEU A 320 -6.38 40.49 7.99
C LEU A 320 -7.78 40.03 8.35
N THR A 321 -8.11 38.76 8.10
CA THR A 321 -9.28 38.12 8.67
C THR A 321 -8.91 37.38 9.95
N THR A 322 -9.83 37.31 10.91
CA THR A 322 -9.66 36.56 12.16
C THR A 322 -10.93 35.78 12.47
N PRO A 323 -10.85 34.72 13.29
CA PRO A 323 -12.05 34.14 13.89
C PRO A 323 -12.77 35.11 14.79
N ALA A 324 -13.90 34.69 15.37
CA ALA A 324 -14.57 35.42 16.43
C ALA A 324 -13.64 35.60 17.64
N LEU A 325 -13.35 36.83 17.96
CA LEU A 325 -12.49 37.22 19.10
C LEU A 325 -13.34 37.58 20.29
N GLU A 326 -12.97 37.17 21.50
CA GLU A 326 -13.66 37.56 22.75
C GLU A 326 -13.42 39.05 23.07
N GLN A 327 -12.25 39.59 22.72
CA GLN A 327 -11.84 40.96 22.96
C GLN A 327 -11.17 41.57 21.72
N PRO A 328 -11.95 41.90 20.68
CA PRO A 328 -11.39 42.35 19.39
C PRO A 328 -10.63 43.67 19.53
N ALA A 329 -11.08 44.58 20.37
CA ALA A 329 -10.40 45.86 20.59
C ALA A 329 -9.02 45.71 21.23
N GLU A 330 -8.85 44.74 22.14
CA GLU A 330 -7.56 44.48 22.79
C GLU A 330 -6.58 43.84 21.75
N PHE A 331 -7.07 42.91 20.96
CA PHE A 331 -6.28 42.33 19.84
C PHE A 331 -5.80 43.39 18.86
N VAL A 332 -6.71 44.27 18.41
CA VAL A 332 -6.39 45.37 17.48
C VAL A 332 -5.41 46.35 18.08
N ALA A 333 -5.55 46.67 19.40
CA ALA A 333 -4.59 47.53 20.10
C ALA A 333 -3.20 46.91 20.19
N GLN A 334 -3.07 45.61 20.44
CA GLN A 334 -1.79 44.89 20.45
C GLN A 334 -1.14 44.87 19.05
N LEU A 335 -1.94 44.62 18.01
CA LEU A 335 -1.48 44.65 16.62
C LEU A 335 -0.97 46.06 16.27
N LEU A 336 -1.77 47.09 16.60
CA LEU A 336 -1.40 48.48 16.33
C LEU A 336 -0.11 48.88 17.06
N ALA A 337 0.07 48.47 18.31
CA ALA A 337 1.31 48.71 19.07
C ALA A 337 2.53 48.05 18.37
N SER A 338 2.40 46.80 17.92
CA SER A 338 3.46 46.09 17.21
C SER A 338 3.81 46.75 15.87
N LEU A 339 2.82 47.29 15.17
CA LEU A 339 3.02 48.02 13.93
C LEU A 339 3.66 49.40 14.18
N ALA A 340 3.30 50.09 15.26
CA ALA A 340 3.83 51.37 15.63
C ALA A 340 5.35 51.34 15.90
N GLU A 341 5.89 50.20 16.34
CA GLU A 341 7.35 50.03 16.54
C GLU A 341 8.16 49.98 15.23
N LEU A 342 7.50 49.74 14.08
CA LEU A 342 8.19 49.61 12.79
C LEU A 342 8.63 50.96 12.16
N SER A 343 8.05 52.07 12.56
CA SER A 343 8.36 53.37 12.04
C SER A 343 8.31 54.45 13.13
N SER A 344 9.20 55.45 13.03
CA SER A 344 9.18 56.63 13.88
C SER A 344 8.17 57.72 13.46
N MET A 345 7.41 57.47 12.40
CA MET A 345 6.36 58.37 11.91
C MET A 345 5.11 58.24 12.75
N GLU A 346 4.61 59.36 13.25
CA GLU A 346 3.46 59.41 14.21
C GLU A 346 2.12 59.08 13.52
N ASP A 347 1.98 59.17 12.22
CA ASP A 347 0.73 59.03 11.46
C ASP A 347 0.94 58.23 10.17
N PHE A 348 1.49 57.03 10.27
CA PHE A 348 1.83 56.26 9.08
C PHE A 348 0.90 55.09 8.78
N ILE A 349 0.13 54.57 9.78
CA ILE A 349 -0.72 53.41 9.59
C ILE A 349 -2.02 53.56 10.39
N HIS A 350 -3.13 53.21 9.74
CA HIS A 350 -4.48 53.22 10.34
C HIS A 350 -5.15 51.88 10.17
N ILE A 351 -6.03 51.50 11.06
CA ILE A 351 -6.80 50.27 11.03
C ILE A 351 -8.31 50.57 11.13
N GLY A 352 -9.06 50.07 10.15
CA GLY A 352 -10.50 49.94 10.27
C GLY A 352 -10.86 48.45 10.44
N TYR A 353 -11.74 48.11 11.36
CA TYR A 353 -12.19 46.74 11.54
C TYR A 353 -13.68 46.62 11.74
N SER A 354 -14.23 45.48 11.23
CA SER A 354 -15.65 45.20 11.41
C SER A 354 -15.85 43.70 11.61
N GLU A 355 -16.87 43.38 12.36
CA GLU A 355 -17.37 42.02 12.50
C GLU A 355 -18.09 41.58 11.19
N PHE A 356 -17.94 40.34 10.80
CA PHE A 356 -18.69 39.76 9.69
C PHE A 356 -19.45 38.52 10.13
N ASN A 357 -20.54 38.25 9.42
CA ASN A 357 -21.42 37.14 9.67
C ASN A 357 -21.68 36.34 8.38
N GLN A 358 -21.96 35.06 8.54
CA GLN A 358 -22.34 34.18 7.45
C GLN A 358 -23.49 34.76 6.63
N GLY A 359 -23.37 34.62 5.29
CA GLY A 359 -24.37 35.12 4.35
C GLY A 359 -24.31 36.62 4.04
N GLU A 360 -23.36 37.35 4.63
CA GLU A 360 -23.15 38.77 4.31
C GLU A 360 -22.49 38.94 2.93
N SER A 361 -22.85 39.99 2.21
CA SER A 361 -22.16 40.28 0.95
C SER A 361 -20.77 40.86 1.18
N ILE A 362 -19.77 40.39 0.41
CA ILE A 362 -18.39 40.91 0.46
C ILE A 362 -18.36 42.44 0.27
N GLY A 363 -19.18 42.97 -0.66
CA GLY A 363 -19.22 44.40 -0.93
C GLY A 363 -19.68 45.19 0.27
N ALA A 364 -20.70 44.75 1.01
CA ALA A 364 -21.20 45.45 2.23
C ALA A 364 -20.17 45.41 3.35
N LEU A 365 -19.52 44.25 3.55
CA LEU A 365 -18.46 44.09 4.56
C LEU A 365 -17.27 45.01 4.27
N LEU A 366 -16.74 44.99 3.04
CA LEU A 366 -15.61 45.85 2.65
C LEU A 366 -15.96 47.33 2.78
N ALA A 367 -17.15 47.78 2.33
CA ALA A 367 -17.57 49.18 2.42
C ALA A 367 -17.67 49.65 3.87
N ARG A 368 -18.20 48.81 4.76
CA ARG A 368 -18.32 49.11 6.20
C ARG A 368 -16.93 49.21 6.87
N THR A 369 -16.04 48.27 6.54
CA THR A 369 -14.68 48.29 7.10
C THR A 369 -13.85 49.45 6.54
N ASP A 370 -14.00 49.79 5.26
CA ASP A 370 -13.32 50.95 4.64
C ASP A 370 -13.82 52.28 5.23
N ALA A 371 -15.12 52.40 5.57
CA ALA A 371 -15.67 53.56 6.25
C ALA A 371 -15.06 53.72 7.66
N ALA A 372 -14.86 52.65 8.41
CA ALA A 372 -14.18 52.66 9.69
C ALA A 372 -12.69 53.07 9.54
N LEU A 373 -12.04 52.57 8.51
CA LEU A 373 -10.66 52.91 8.15
C LEU A 373 -10.53 54.41 7.82
N ALA A 374 -11.43 54.96 7.05
CA ALA A 374 -11.46 56.41 6.74
C ALA A 374 -11.68 57.26 8.00
N GLN A 375 -12.45 56.79 8.99
CA GLN A 375 -12.59 57.44 10.27
C GLN A 375 -11.28 57.43 11.06
N ALA A 376 -10.54 56.30 11.04
CA ALA A 376 -9.24 56.21 11.67
C ALA A 376 -8.22 57.19 11.04
N GLU A 377 -8.17 57.28 9.73
CA GLU A 377 -7.31 58.25 9.00
C GLU A 377 -7.59 59.68 9.37
N ASN A 378 -8.83 60.05 9.61
CA ASN A 378 -9.20 61.42 10.00
C ASN A 378 -8.76 61.82 11.40
N GLN A 379 -8.33 60.89 12.26
CA GLN A 379 -7.83 61.18 13.61
C GLN A 379 -6.42 61.77 13.61
N GLY A 380 -5.67 61.60 12.51
CA GLY A 380 -4.35 62.22 12.33
C GLY A 380 -3.24 61.64 13.21
N VAL A 381 -3.45 60.52 13.84
CA VAL A 381 -2.51 59.73 14.65
C VAL A 381 -2.70 58.24 14.34
N ILE A 382 -1.72 57.42 14.64
CA ILE A 382 -1.86 55.96 14.54
C ILE A 382 -3.09 55.53 15.34
N SER A 383 -4.11 54.99 14.68
CA SER A 383 -5.42 54.73 15.27
C SER A 383 -6.14 53.54 14.68
N ALA A 384 -7.06 52.98 15.43
CA ALA A 384 -7.92 51.91 14.99
C ALA A 384 -9.40 52.26 15.37
N VAL A 385 -10.31 52.03 14.40
CA VAL A 385 -11.73 52.31 14.56
C VAL A 385 -12.56 51.06 14.23
N ALA A 386 -13.48 50.73 15.12
CA ALA A 386 -14.47 49.70 14.90
C ALA A 386 -15.64 50.25 14.07
N ALA A 387 -16.10 49.50 13.09
CA ALA A 387 -17.33 49.83 12.40
C ALA A 387 -18.54 49.57 13.34
N GLU A 388 -19.53 50.44 13.29
CA GLU A 388 -20.79 50.21 14.00
C GLU A 388 -21.57 49.08 13.34
N VAL A 389 -21.89 48.03 14.11
CA VAL A 389 -22.68 46.88 13.64
C VAL A 389 -24.05 46.91 14.29
N ASN A 390 -25.07 47.04 13.49
CA ASN A 390 -26.47 46.99 13.92
C ASN A 390 -27.07 45.57 13.81
N VAL A 391 -26.40 44.55 14.34
CA VAL A 391 -26.94 43.18 14.34
C VAL A 391 -26.98 42.64 15.75
N ALA A 392 -28.17 42.49 16.27
CA ALA A 392 -28.42 41.74 17.51
C ALA A 392 -28.30 40.21 17.19
N LEU A 393 -27.11 39.66 17.21
CA LEU A 393 -26.95 38.22 17.36
C LEU A 393 -27.35 37.81 18.76
N VAL A 394 -28.29 36.87 18.87
CA VAL A 394 -28.63 36.25 20.16
C VAL A 394 -27.44 35.41 20.58
N SER A 395 -26.51 36.03 21.30
CA SER A 395 -25.35 35.34 21.87
C SER A 395 -25.84 34.48 23.05
N HIS A 396 -25.99 33.18 22.82
CA HIS A 396 -26.24 32.25 23.90
C HIS A 396 -24.97 32.06 24.75
N PRO A 397 -25.09 32.00 26.08
CA PRO A 397 -23.94 31.79 26.97
C PRO A 397 -23.32 30.38 26.71
N ASN A 398 -22.03 30.25 26.98
CA ASN A 398 -21.27 28.99 26.79
C ASN A 398 -21.92 27.78 27.51
N THR A 399 -22.57 28.01 28.64
CA THR A 399 -23.31 26.98 29.39
C THR A 399 -24.49 26.41 28.60
N TYR A 400 -25.20 27.27 27.82
CA TYR A 400 -26.26 26.83 26.93
C TYR A 400 -25.74 25.87 25.85
N TRP A 401 -24.67 26.25 25.16
CA TRP A 401 -24.09 25.44 24.10
C TRP A 401 -23.62 24.10 24.60
N ARG A 402 -22.94 24.06 25.74
CA ARG A 402 -22.50 22.81 26.35
C ARG A 402 -23.66 21.86 26.64
N THR A 403 -24.72 22.36 27.29
CA THR A 403 -25.89 21.55 27.61
C THR A 403 -26.65 21.11 26.37
N CYS A 404 -26.85 22.01 25.42
CA CYS A 404 -27.54 21.77 24.16
C CYS A 404 -26.82 20.67 23.33
N LEU A 405 -25.52 20.79 23.14
CA LEU A 405 -24.74 19.82 22.35
C LEU A 405 -24.69 18.46 23.04
N GLN A 406 -24.47 18.39 24.35
CA GLN A 406 -24.48 17.13 25.09
C GLN A 406 -25.84 16.43 25.00
N GLN A 407 -26.93 17.18 25.13
CA GLN A 407 -28.29 16.64 24.99
C GLN A 407 -28.57 16.18 23.57
N ALA A 408 -28.16 16.95 22.56
CA ALA A 408 -28.34 16.59 21.14
C ALA A 408 -27.58 15.31 20.75
N VAL A 409 -26.35 15.13 21.25
CA VAL A 409 -25.58 13.90 21.09
C VAL A 409 -26.29 12.70 21.73
N GLN A 410 -26.71 12.84 23.00
CA GLN A 410 -27.37 11.75 23.74
C GLN A 410 -28.73 11.36 23.15
N SER A 411 -29.49 12.34 22.68
CA SER A 411 -30.86 12.14 22.15
C SER A 411 -30.87 11.93 20.63
N GLN A 412 -29.71 11.94 19.96
CA GLN A 412 -29.57 11.79 18.50
C GLN A 412 -30.47 12.80 17.73
N GLN A 413 -30.49 14.05 18.15
CA GLN A 413 -31.37 15.09 17.60
C GLN A 413 -30.80 15.75 16.32
N PHE A 414 -29.57 15.42 15.93
CA PHE A 414 -28.99 15.97 14.70
C PHE A 414 -29.75 15.48 13.48
N VAL A 415 -29.88 16.35 12.49
CA VAL A 415 -30.42 16.05 11.16
C VAL A 415 -29.36 16.31 10.08
N ALA A 416 -29.53 15.73 8.91
CA ALA A 416 -28.60 15.88 7.81
C ALA A 416 -29.18 16.82 6.73
N ALA A 417 -28.42 17.85 6.34
CA ALA A 417 -28.60 18.51 5.07
C ALA A 417 -27.73 17.80 4.02
N GLN A 418 -28.22 17.70 2.78
CA GLN A 418 -27.52 17.00 1.71
C GLN A 418 -27.20 17.97 0.57
N TYR A 419 -25.93 17.97 0.13
CA TYR A 419 -25.46 18.81 -0.98
C TYR A 419 -24.83 17.93 -2.05
N PRO A 420 -25.31 18.05 -3.31
CA PRO A 420 -24.84 17.17 -4.37
C PRO A 420 -23.49 17.61 -4.93
N VAL A 421 -22.61 16.67 -5.14
CA VAL A 421 -21.42 16.79 -5.99
C VAL A 421 -21.75 16.17 -7.33
N LEU A 422 -21.62 16.94 -8.41
CA LEU A 422 -22.03 16.55 -9.76
C LEU A 422 -20.83 16.30 -10.67
N ASP A 423 -20.98 15.37 -11.60
CA ASP A 423 -20.12 15.27 -12.77
C ASP A 423 -20.58 16.25 -13.87
N TRP A 424 -19.83 16.29 -14.97
CA TRP A 424 -20.13 17.20 -16.08
C TRP A 424 -21.40 16.84 -16.88
N GLN A 425 -21.95 15.65 -16.64
CA GLN A 425 -23.24 15.21 -17.20
C GLN A 425 -24.43 15.50 -16.27
N GLY A 426 -24.17 16.14 -15.11
CA GLY A 426 -25.18 16.44 -14.09
C GLY A 426 -25.53 15.24 -13.19
N ARG A 427 -24.82 14.11 -13.29
CA ARG A 427 -25.05 12.95 -12.44
C ARG A 427 -24.39 13.16 -11.09
N VAL A 428 -25.06 12.72 -10.04
CA VAL A 428 -24.54 12.82 -8.67
C VAL A 428 -23.39 11.80 -8.47
N ILE A 429 -22.19 12.29 -8.15
CA ILE A 429 -21.04 11.48 -7.76
C ILE A 429 -21.23 10.99 -6.32
N HIS A 430 -21.54 11.91 -5.40
CA HIS A 430 -21.93 11.66 -4.02
C HIS A 430 -22.74 12.83 -3.46
N GLN A 431 -23.40 12.61 -2.33
CA GLN A 431 -24.04 13.65 -1.53
C GLN A 431 -23.14 13.98 -0.35
N GLU A 432 -22.82 15.25 -0.14
CA GLU A 432 -22.17 15.73 1.08
C GLU A 432 -23.23 15.83 2.18
N LEU A 433 -22.97 15.20 3.31
CA LEU A 433 -23.89 15.14 4.43
C LEU A 433 -23.41 16.07 5.53
N MET A 434 -24.12 17.20 5.68
CA MET A 434 -23.80 18.26 6.62
C MET A 434 -24.71 18.18 7.85
N LEU A 435 -24.10 18.17 9.06
CA LEU A 435 -24.87 18.19 10.30
C LEU A 435 -25.65 19.49 10.48
N ARG A 436 -26.87 19.35 10.94
CA ARG A 436 -27.73 20.45 11.36
C ARG A 436 -28.27 20.16 12.77
N LEU A 437 -28.31 21.21 13.62
CA LEU A 437 -28.86 21.13 14.96
C LEU A 437 -30.19 21.90 15.00
N PRO A 438 -31.33 21.22 15.27
CA PRO A 438 -32.59 21.91 15.48
C PRO A 438 -32.49 22.87 16.69
N GLU A 439 -32.87 24.14 16.48
CA GLU A 439 -32.91 25.13 17.54
C GLU A 439 -34.16 24.94 18.41
N ALA A 440 -33.97 24.85 19.73
CA ALA A 440 -35.06 24.60 20.66
C ALA A 440 -36.12 25.70 20.59
N GLY A 441 -37.37 25.36 20.31
CA GLY A 441 -38.49 26.32 20.23
C GLY A 441 -38.62 27.09 18.90
N SER A 442 -37.87 26.71 17.89
CA SER A 442 -37.88 27.30 16.56
C SER A 442 -37.83 26.19 15.50
N ASP A 443 -38.36 26.46 14.31
CA ASP A 443 -38.20 25.55 13.13
C ASP A 443 -36.83 25.73 12.42
N ARG A 444 -35.93 26.51 13.03
CA ARG A 444 -34.62 26.81 12.47
C ARG A 444 -33.65 25.68 12.70
N LEU A 445 -32.88 25.38 11.67
CA LEU A 445 -31.77 24.42 11.70
C LEU A 445 -30.46 25.21 11.72
N LEU A 446 -29.70 25.05 12.78
CA LEU A 446 -28.36 25.66 12.91
C LEU A 446 -27.35 24.88 12.10
N SER A 447 -26.53 25.57 11.30
CA SER A 447 -25.42 24.95 10.54
C SER A 447 -24.27 24.53 11.45
N ALA A 448 -23.44 23.61 11.00
CA ALA A 448 -22.26 23.13 11.72
C ALA A 448 -21.31 24.29 12.08
N GLY A 449 -21.13 25.28 11.22
CA GLY A 449 -20.31 26.45 11.45
C GLY A 449 -20.71 27.24 12.71
N VAL A 450 -21.98 27.20 13.11
CA VAL A 450 -22.45 27.88 14.32
C VAL A 450 -22.07 27.13 15.60
N PHE A 451 -22.18 25.80 15.62
CA PHE A 451 -22.01 25.04 16.88
C PHE A 451 -20.68 24.28 16.98
N MET A 452 -19.97 24.01 15.86
CA MET A 452 -18.67 23.28 15.87
C MET A 452 -17.57 23.97 16.69
N PRO A 453 -17.46 25.33 16.70
CA PRO A 453 -16.48 26.00 17.56
C PRO A 453 -16.71 25.67 19.05
N PHE A 454 -17.98 25.61 19.48
CA PHE A 454 -18.33 25.21 20.84
C PHE A 454 -18.10 23.73 21.10
N ALA A 455 -18.39 22.87 20.11
CA ALA A 455 -18.09 21.43 20.19
C ALA A 455 -16.60 21.19 20.41
N LYS A 456 -15.73 21.85 19.65
CA LYS A 456 -14.27 21.81 19.83
C LYS A 456 -13.85 22.26 21.21
N ARG A 457 -14.35 23.41 21.65
CA ARG A 457 -14.09 23.99 23.01
C ARG A 457 -14.48 23.04 24.14
N PHE A 458 -15.52 22.23 23.96
CA PHE A 458 -16.02 21.31 24.99
C PHE A 458 -15.53 19.86 24.79
N GLY A 459 -14.70 19.58 23.78
CA GLY A 459 -14.16 18.25 23.46
C GLY A 459 -15.24 17.26 23.00
N LEU A 460 -16.27 17.73 22.28
CA LEU A 460 -17.39 16.93 21.76
C LEU A 460 -17.27 16.62 20.26
N THR A 461 -16.16 16.96 19.64
CA THR A 461 -15.95 16.81 18.19
C THR A 461 -16.13 15.36 17.75
N ALA A 462 -15.49 14.42 18.45
CA ALA A 462 -15.55 13.00 18.14
C ALA A 462 -16.97 12.40 18.22
N GLU A 463 -17.77 12.86 19.18
CA GLU A 463 -19.16 12.45 19.33
C GLU A 463 -20.04 12.98 18.20
N LEU A 464 -19.79 14.21 17.74
CA LEU A 464 -20.51 14.80 16.62
C LEU A 464 -20.16 14.08 15.30
N ASP A 465 -18.90 13.79 15.08
CA ASP A 465 -18.46 13.04 13.90
C ASP A 465 -19.09 11.63 13.87
N LEU A 466 -19.17 10.95 15.03
CA LEU A 466 -19.90 9.69 15.14
C LEU A 466 -21.40 9.83 14.86
N ALA A 467 -22.02 10.94 15.28
CA ALA A 467 -23.42 11.22 14.97
C ALA A 467 -23.63 11.41 13.47
N ALA A 468 -22.73 12.13 12.78
CA ALA A 468 -22.74 12.31 11.32
C ALA A 468 -22.58 10.98 10.59
N ILE A 469 -21.63 10.13 11.00
CA ILE A 469 -21.43 8.79 10.42
C ILE A 469 -22.69 7.93 10.60
N ARG A 470 -23.31 7.93 11.76
CA ARG A 470 -24.54 7.16 11.99
C ARG A 470 -25.70 7.64 11.11
N LEU A 471 -25.83 8.95 10.89
CA LEU A 471 -26.80 9.51 9.95
C LEU A 471 -26.50 9.07 8.51
N ALA A 472 -25.24 9.15 8.07
CA ALA A 472 -24.85 8.68 6.75
C ALA A 472 -25.13 7.19 6.55
N VAL A 473 -24.85 6.35 7.55
CA VAL A 473 -25.17 4.91 7.52
C VAL A 473 -26.68 4.68 7.37
N LYS A 474 -27.51 5.47 8.05
CA LYS A 474 -28.97 5.41 7.90
C LYS A 474 -29.41 5.74 6.48
N GLU A 475 -28.87 6.81 5.88
CA GLU A 475 -29.16 7.21 4.49
C GLU A 475 -28.68 6.13 3.50
N LEU A 476 -27.47 5.57 3.69
CA LEU A 476 -26.94 4.50 2.86
C LEU A 476 -27.77 3.22 2.84
N GLN A 477 -28.51 2.94 3.93
CA GLN A 477 -29.42 1.82 4.01
C GLN A 477 -30.75 2.06 3.28
N GLN A 478 -31.15 3.33 3.12
CA GLN A 478 -32.43 3.74 2.51
C GLN A 478 -32.27 4.09 1.04
N HIS A 479 -31.11 4.56 0.63
CA HIS A 479 -30.84 5.10 -0.70
C HIS A 479 -29.62 4.44 -1.35
N SER A 480 -29.58 4.43 -2.68
CA SER A 480 -28.45 3.87 -3.46
C SER A 480 -27.33 4.87 -3.72
N ALA A 481 -27.45 6.11 -3.26
CA ALA A 481 -26.45 7.16 -3.45
C ALA A 481 -25.16 6.90 -2.61
N ASN A 482 -24.06 7.53 -3.00
CA ASN A 482 -22.86 7.64 -2.17
C ASN A 482 -23.01 8.84 -1.22
N TYR A 483 -22.51 8.74 -0.01
CA TYR A 483 -22.54 9.82 0.97
C TYR A 483 -21.15 10.12 1.50
N ALA A 484 -20.78 11.40 1.49
CA ALA A 484 -19.54 11.89 2.11
C ALA A 484 -19.86 12.57 3.44
N VAL A 485 -19.02 12.34 4.45
CA VAL A 485 -19.12 12.92 5.80
C VAL A 485 -17.83 13.62 6.13
N ASN A 486 -17.91 14.87 6.59
CA ASN A 486 -16.76 15.63 7.07
C ASN A 486 -16.33 15.10 8.44
N LEU A 487 -15.02 14.86 8.60
CA LEU A 487 -14.41 14.44 9.84
C LEU A 487 -13.31 15.41 10.26
N ASP A 488 -13.29 15.72 11.55
CA ASP A 488 -12.22 16.53 12.11
C ASP A 488 -10.99 15.66 12.43
N ILE A 489 -9.81 16.20 12.19
CA ILE A 489 -8.54 15.49 12.42
C ILE A 489 -8.34 15.12 13.90
N GLU A 490 -8.86 15.92 14.84
CA GLU A 490 -8.81 15.61 16.27
C GLU A 490 -9.55 14.31 16.58
N SER A 491 -10.67 14.04 15.90
CA SER A 491 -11.42 12.80 16.03
C SER A 491 -10.61 11.59 15.57
N LEU A 492 -9.81 11.74 14.50
CA LEU A 492 -8.99 10.67 13.96
C LEU A 492 -7.85 10.24 14.89
N SER A 493 -7.37 11.17 15.73
CA SER A 493 -6.38 10.90 16.77
C SER A 493 -6.98 10.26 18.02
N HIS A 494 -8.33 10.31 18.19
CA HIS A 494 -9.03 9.83 19.37
C HIS A 494 -9.32 8.32 19.29
N LEU A 495 -8.60 7.51 20.08
CA LEU A 495 -8.71 6.05 20.04
C LEU A 495 -10.13 5.49 20.22
N PRO A 496 -10.95 5.99 21.18
CA PRO A 496 -12.35 5.54 21.32
C PRO A 496 -13.19 5.79 20.07
N PHE A 497 -13.02 6.92 19.39
CA PHE A 497 -13.67 7.22 18.12
C PHE A 497 -13.32 6.18 17.05
N ARG A 498 -12.03 5.91 16.86
CA ARG A 498 -11.56 4.92 15.88
C ARG A 498 -12.11 3.52 16.16
N ALA A 499 -12.12 3.11 17.43
CA ALA A 499 -12.66 1.81 17.82
C ALA A 499 -14.16 1.68 17.50
N GLU A 500 -14.96 2.73 17.78
CA GLU A 500 -16.40 2.73 17.47
C GLU A 500 -16.64 2.82 15.95
N LEU A 501 -15.87 3.62 15.21
CA LEU A 501 -15.93 3.69 13.74
C LEU A 501 -15.67 2.29 13.13
N VAL A 502 -14.59 1.62 13.52
CA VAL A 502 -14.27 0.26 13.03
C VAL A 502 -15.41 -0.70 13.31
N LYS A 503 -16.02 -0.64 14.49
CA LYS A 503 -17.17 -1.47 14.84
C LYS A 503 -18.39 -1.18 13.96
N ILE A 504 -18.68 0.09 13.67
CA ILE A 504 -19.73 0.49 12.72
C ILE A 504 -19.44 -0.11 11.34
N LEU A 505 -18.22 0.07 10.82
CA LEU A 505 -17.83 -0.43 9.50
C LEU A 505 -17.88 -1.95 9.40
N GLN A 506 -17.49 -2.67 10.44
CA GLN A 506 -17.61 -4.15 10.49
C GLN A 506 -19.05 -4.63 10.43
N GLY A 507 -20.00 -3.84 10.93
CA GLY A 507 -21.43 -4.14 10.84
C GLY A 507 -22.07 -3.91 9.46
N LEU A 508 -21.34 -3.30 8.50
CA LEU A 508 -21.83 -2.97 7.17
C LEU A 508 -21.33 -3.98 6.12
N SER A 509 -22.13 -4.23 5.08
CA SER A 509 -21.67 -4.99 3.91
C SER A 509 -20.59 -4.23 3.13
N SER A 510 -19.74 -4.94 2.37
CA SER A 510 -18.71 -4.32 1.55
C SER A 510 -19.28 -3.32 0.53
N GLU A 511 -20.46 -3.61 -0.01
CA GLU A 511 -21.16 -2.74 -0.95
C GLU A 511 -21.62 -1.42 -0.31
N VAL A 512 -22.13 -1.45 0.91
CA VAL A 512 -22.52 -0.24 1.66
C VAL A 512 -21.28 0.56 2.05
N ARG A 513 -20.21 -0.09 2.51
CA ARG A 513 -18.95 0.59 2.84
C ARG A 513 -18.35 1.34 1.66
N ALA A 514 -18.38 0.76 0.45
CA ALA A 514 -17.87 1.40 -0.76
C ALA A 514 -18.59 2.71 -1.11
N ARG A 515 -19.81 2.89 -0.60
CA ARG A 515 -20.63 4.10 -0.80
C ARG A 515 -20.49 5.13 0.33
N LEU A 516 -19.80 4.79 1.42
CA LEU A 516 -19.47 5.72 2.49
C LEU A 516 -18.11 6.36 2.20
N TRP A 517 -18.08 7.69 2.20
CA TRP A 517 -16.89 8.49 1.91
C TRP A 517 -16.61 9.41 3.10
N PHE A 518 -15.35 9.77 3.29
CA PHE A 518 -14.94 10.71 4.32
C PHE A 518 -14.18 11.88 3.73
N ASP A 519 -14.57 13.08 4.11
CA ASP A 519 -13.90 14.33 3.81
C ASP A 519 -13.08 14.79 5.00
N ILE A 520 -11.82 15.11 4.77
CA ILE A 520 -10.90 15.60 5.80
C ILE A 520 -10.34 16.94 5.35
N ASN A 521 -10.31 17.89 6.28
CA ASN A 521 -9.88 19.24 5.98
C ASN A 521 -8.41 19.30 5.51
N GLY A 522 -8.13 20.06 4.45
CA GLY A 522 -6.82 20.18 3.81
C GLY A 522 -5.72 20.76 4.71
N ASN A 523 -6.04 21.51 5.75
CA ASN A 523 -5.04 22.02 6.72
C ASN A 523 -4.41 20.88 7.54
N SER A 524 -5.18 19.83 7.82
CA SER A 524 -4.72 18.63 8.52
C SER A 524 -3.60 17.93 7.78
N PHE A 525 -3.55 18.11 6.48
CA PHE A 525 -2.51 17.54 5.62
C PHE A 525 -1.10 18.03 5.99
N THR A 526 -0.98 19.28 6.44
CA THR A 526 0.31 19.87 6.80
C THR A 526 0.71 19.57 8.24
N GLN A 527 -0.26 19.58 9.16
CA GLN A 527 0.01 19.53 10.58
C GLN A 527 0.04 18.10 11.13
N GLU A 528 -0.84 17.20 10.64
CA GLU A 528 -1.02 15.85 11.18
C GLU A 528 -1.00 14.77 10.10
N PHE A 529 -0.06 14.86 9.17
CA PHE A 529 0.05 13.95 8.03
C PHE A 529 0.07 12.47 8.42
N GLU A 530 0.80 12.07 9.46
CA GLU A 530 0.95 10.67 9.86
C GLU A 530 -0.38 10.08 10.38
N THR A 531 -1.17 10.91 11.09
CA THR A 531 -2.52 10.55 11.54
C THR A 531 -3.44 10.31 10.34
N LEU A 532 -3.42 11.23 9.37
CA LEU A 532 -4.20 11.13 8.14
C LEU A 532 -3.78 9.91 7.30
N ALA A 533 -2.48 9.68 7.13
CA ALA A 533 -1.95 8.54 6.36
C ALA A 533 -2.38 7.20 6.96
N THR A 534 -2.27 7.09 8.28
CA THR A 534 -2.69 5.88 9.00
C THR A 534 -4.19 5.65 8.85
N PHE A 535 -5.00 6.70 9.00
CA PHE A 535 -6.45 6.63 8.86
C PHE A 535 -6.87 6.27 7.43
N ALA A 536 -6.32 6.94 6.43
CA ALA A 536 -6.64 6.67 5.02
C ALA A 536 -6.28 5.23 4.61
N ALA A 537 -5.13 4.72 5.07
CA ALA A 537 -4.71 3.34 4.84
C ALA A 537 -5.66 2.33 5.51
N GLU A 538 -6.13 2.61 6.72
CA GLU A 538 -7.12 1.78 7.43
C GLU A 538 -8.48 1.78 6.71
N MET A 539 -8.98 2.95 6.31
CA MET A 539 -10.25 3.09 5.58
C MET A 539 -10.22 2.39 4.23
N ASN A 540 -9.10 2.44 3.53
CA ASN A 540 -8.91 1.72 2.27
C ASN A 540 -9.06 0.19 2.44
N GLN A 541 -8.60 -0.39 3.58
CA GLN A 541 -8.82 -1.81 3.88
C GLN A 541 -10.30 -2.17 4.06
N PHE A 542 -11.12 -1.22 4.52
CA PHE A 542 -12.58 -1.35 4.61
C PHE A 542 -13.31 -1.03 3.30
N ASN A 543 -12.60 -0.66 2.24
CA ASN A 543 -13.16 -0.18 0.97
C ASN A 543 -13.99 1.12 1.14
N VAL A 544 -13.62 1.97 2.09
CA VAL A 544 -14.18 3.31 2.32
C VAL A 544 -13.29 4.33 1.66
N LYS A 545 -13.86 5.26 0.92
CA LYS A 545 -13.10 6.31 0.23
C LYS A 545 -12.79 7.47 1.14
N VAL A 546 -11.56 7.99 1.06
CA VAL A 546 -11.12 9.17 1.78
C VAL A 546 -10.75 10.25 0.77
N GLY A 547 -11.23 11.46 0.98
CA GLY A 547 -10.89 12.66 0.23
C GLY A 547 -10.39 13.77 1.13
N ILE A 548 -9.80 14.77 0.51
CA ILE A 548 -9.39 16.02 1.17
C ILE A 548 -10.21 17.14 0.62
N GLU A 549 -10.85 17.93 1.50
CA GLU A 549 -11.57 19.16 1.17
C GLU A 549 -10.69 20.40 1.37
N HIS A 550 -11.09 21.50 0.74
CA HIS A 550 -10.39 22.80 0.80
C HIS A 550 -8.91 22.72 0.45
N PHE A 551 -8.59 21.85 -0.50
CA PHE A 551 -7.21 21.63 -0.95
C PHE A 551 -6.67 22.86 -1.69
N GLY A 552 -5.44 23.24 -1.37
CA GLY A 552 -4.74 24.34 -2.05
C GLY A 552 -4.22 25.42 -1.11
N ARG A 553 -4.59 25.39 0.17
CA ARG A 553 -4.08 26.34 1.17
C ARG A 553 -2.63 26.09 1.52
N ALA A 554 -2.23 24.83 1.55
CA ALA A 554 -0.90 24.37 1.82
C ALA A 554 -0.36 23.61 0.59
N VAL A 555 0.00 24.36 -0.46
CA VAL A 555 0.50 23.79 -1.72
C VAL A 555 1.83 23.03 -1.52
N SER A 556 2.65 23.44 -0.55
CA SER A 556 3.84 22.71 -0.12
C SER A 556 3.58 21.27 0.33
N SER A 557 2.31 20.93 0.63
CA SER A 557 1.91 19.57 1.00
C SER A 557 1.68 18.64 -0.18
N MET A 558 1.70 19.13 -1.42
CA MET A 558 1.52 18.28 -2.62
C MET A 558 2.62 17.23 -2.76
N LEU A 559 3.81 17.48 -2.20
CA LEU A 559 4.93 16.54 -2.16
C LEU A 559 4.60 15.17 -1.56
N ARG A 560 3.58 15.08 -0.72
CA ARG A 560 3.21 13.84 -0.02
C ARG A 560 1.89 13.24 -0.44
N LEU A 561 1.22 13.78 -1.47
CA LEU A 561 -0.06 13.23 -1.96
C LEU A 561 0.07 11.78 -2.44
N TYR A 562 1.19 11.41 -3.02
CA TYR A 562 1.43 10.06 -3.50
C TYR A 562 1.58 9.02 -2.38
N ASP A 563 1.84 9.46 -1.14
CA ASP A 563 1.94 8.56 0.02
C ASP A 563 0.55 8.22 0.63
N LEU A 564 -0.53 8.86 0.15
CA LEU A 564 -1.88 8.69 0.66
C LEU A 564 -2.79 7.97 -0.34
N PRO A 565 -3.54 6.96 0.09
CA PRO A 565 -4.54 6.29 -0.74
C PRO A 565 -5.84 7.11 -0.84
N LEU A 566 -5.75 8.34 -1.37
CA LEU A 566 -6.89 9.22 -1.53
C LEU A 566 -7.71 8.87 -2.78
N ALA A 567 -9.03 9.00 -2.67
CA ALA A 567 -9.94 8.81 -3.79
C ALA A 567 -10.20 10.10 -4.56
N TYR A 568 -10.22 11.25 -3.87
CA TYR A 568 -10.52 12.55 -4.47
C TYR A 568 -9.91 13.70 -3.68
N LEU A 569 -9.81 14.86 -4.38
CA LEU A 569 -9.42 16.16 -3.82
C LEU A 569 -10.48 17.18 -4.17
N LYS A 570 -10.97 17.92 -3.20
CA LYS A 570 -11.84 19.08 -3.39
C LYS A 570 -10.99 20.35 -3.37
N ILE A 571 -10.97 21.05 -4.49
CA ILE A 571 -10.18 22.27 -4.68
C ILE A 571 -10.92 23.45 -4.04
N ASP A 572 -10.24 24.16 -3.16
CA ASP A 572 -10.79 25.30 -2.41
C ASP A 572 -11.37 26.39 -3.33
N GLY A 573 -12.52 26.96 -2.96
CA GLY A 573 -13.22 27.98 -3.72
C GLY A 573 -12.40 29.23 -4.03
N SER A 574 -11.34 29.52 -3.27
CA SER A 574 -10.43 30.66 -3.53
C SER A 574 -9.70 30.57 -4.88
N TYR A 575 -9.53 29.36 -5.42
CA TYR A 575 -8.96 29.16 -6.75
C TYR A 575 -10.03 29.15 -7.85
N ILE A 576 -11.27 28.95 -7.46
CA ILE A 576 -12.41 28.74 -8.39
C ILE A 576 -13.12 30.06 -8.72
N LEU A 577 -13.16 30.99 -7.76
CA LEU A 577 -13.81 32.28 -7.95
C LEU A 577 -13.26 32.99 -9.18
N ASP A 578 -14.16 33.34 -10.13
CA ASP A 578 -13.85 33.99 -11.41
C ASP A 578 -12.77 33.28 -12.23
N ILE A 579 -12.70 31.94 -12.14
CA ILE A 579 -11.69 31.13 -12.83
C ILE A 579 -11.69 31.30 -14.34
N ASP A 580 -12.83 31.67 -14.94
CA ASP A 580 -12.95 31.99 -16.36
C ASP A 580 -12.09 33.21 -16.77
N GLN A 581 -11.81 34.12 -15.85
CA GLN A 581 -11.04 35.35 -16.07
C GLN A 581 -9.60 35.26 -15.58
N HIS A 582 -9.31 34.41 -14.57
CA HIS A 582 -7.99 34.32 -13.92
C HIS A 582 -7.06 33.29 -14.58
N THR A 583 -6.32 33.71 -15.63
CA THR A 583 -5.39 32.82 -16.37
C THR A 583 -4.30 32.21 -15.49
N GLY A 584 -3.88 32.86 -14.39
CA GLY A 584 -2.92 32.34 -13.44
C GLY A 584 -3.46 31.10 -12.73
N ASN A 585 -4.65 31.20 -12.13
CA ASN A 585 -5.33 30.09 -11.47
C ASN A 585 -5.66 28.97 -12.47
N GLN A 586 -6.02 29.29 -13.73
CA GLN A 586 -6.24 28.27 -14.76
C GLN A 586 -4.98 27.41 -14.99
N ARG A 587 -3.81 28.04 -15.06
CA ARG A 587 -2.53 27.30 -15.22
C ARG A 587 -2.20 26.44 -14.00
N LEU A 588 -2.38 27.01 -12.82
CA LEU A 588 -2.17 26.29 -11.56
C LEU A 588 -3.09 25.06 -11.47
N LEU A 589 -4.40 25.25 -11.65
CA LEU A 589 -5.36 24.14 -11.61
C LEU A 589 -5.08 23.06 -12.64
N LYS A 590 -4.66 23.43 -13.84
CA LYS A 590 -4.30 22.46 -14.88
C LYS A 590 -3.13 21.55 -14.45
N GLU A 591 -2.15 22.07 -13.75
CA GLU A 591 -1.03 21.27 -13.24
C GLU A 591 -1.47 20.41 -12.04
N VAL A 592 -2.33 20.95 -11.15
CA VAL A 592 -2.93 20.18 -10.04
C VAL A 592 -3.75 19.00 -10.57
N VAL A 593 -4.62 19.24 -11.54
CA VAL A 593 -5.44 18.20 -12.17
C VAL A 593 -4.57 17.12 -12.80
N ARG A 594 -3.53 17.50 -13.57
CA ARG A 594 -2.60 16.53 -14.18
C ARG A 594 -1.90 15.66 -13.13
N MET A 595 -1.46 16.27 -12.04
CA MET A 595 -0.83 15.54 -10.94
C MET A 595 -1.82 14.57 -10.29
N ALA A 596 -3.03 15.05 -9.95
CA ALA A 596 -4.08 14.23 -9.37
C ALA A 596 -4.48 13.08 -10.29
N ASP A 597 -4.66 13.32 -11.59
CA ASP A 597 -4.97 12.31 -12.60
C ASP A 597 -3.88 11.24 -12.70
N SER A 598 -2.60 11.64 -12.67
CA SER A 598 -1.47 10.69 -12.68
C SER A 598 -1.45 9.78 -11.45
N LEU A 599 -2.01 10.26 -10.35
CA LEU A 599 -2.26 9.49 -9.14
C LEU A 599 -3.63 8.81 -9.14
N GLY A 600 -4.47 8.99 -10.19
CA GLY A 600 -5.85 8.51 -10.27
C GLY A 600 -6.74 9.04 -9.15
N ILE A 601 -6.49 10.27 -8.69
CA ILE A 601 -7.27 10.99 -7.69
C ILE A 601 -8.26 11.89 -8.44
N LEU A 602 -9.55 11.77 -8.13
CA LEU A 602 -10.58 12.61 -8.71
C LEU A 602 -10.47 14.04 -8.17
N THR A 603 -10.47 15.06 -9.05
CA THR A 603 -10.49 16.47 -8.64
C THR A 603 -11.90 17.03 -8.71
N ILE A 604 -12.33 17.73 -7.66
CA ILE A 604 -13.65 18.32 -7.51
C ILE A 604 -13.48 19.81 -7.21
N ALA A 605 -14.19 20.68 -7.89
CA ALA A 605 -14.19 22.11 -7.59
C ALA A 605 -15.27 22.44 -6.55
N GLU A 606 -14.89 23.21 -5.53
CA GLU A 606 -15.82 23.70 -4.50
C GLU A 606 -16.35 25.11 -4.85
N GLN A 607 -17.52 25.43 -4.33
CA GLN A 607 -18.13 26.75 -4.35
C GLN A 607 -18.35 27.34 -5.76
N VAL A 608 -18.59 26.51 -6.75
CA VAL A 608 -18.89 26.94 -8.12
C VAL A 608 -20.24 27.65 -8.18
N ARG A 609 -20.27 28.85 -8.77
CA ARG A 609 -21.44 29.75 -8.74
C ARG A 609 -22.05 30.02 -10.08
N THR A 610 -21.21 30.12 -11.11
CA THR A 610 -21.62 30.58 -12.45
C THR A 610 -21.44 29.52 -13.52
N GLU A 611 -22.21 29.67 -14.61
CA GLU A 611 -22.07 28.82 -15.80
C GLU A 611 -20.68 28.96 -16.47
N ALA A 612 -20.10 30.18 -16.43
CA ALA A 612 -18.78 30.45 -16.99
C ALA A 612 -17.68 29.68 -16.21
N GLU A 613 -17.76 29.69 -14.89
CA GLU A 613 -16.87 28.87 -14.04
C GLU A 613 -17.02 27.38 -14.34
N TRP A 614 -18.28 26.89 -14.42
CA TRP A 614 -18.57 25.49 -14.75
C TRP A 614 -17.90 25.05 -16.06
N GLN A 615 -18.11 25.83 -17.13
CA GLN A 615 -17.54 25.52 -18.45
C GLN A 615 -16.01 25.53 -18.41
N LYS A 616 -15.42 26.54 -17.75
CA LYS A 616 -13.96 26.66 -17.65
C LYS A 616 -13.35 25.50 -16.86
N LEU A 617 -13.95 25.08 -15.76
CA LEU A 617 -13.48 23.94 -14.96
C LEU A 617 -13.56 22.61 -15.72
N GLN A 618 -14.62 22.45 -16.53
CA GLN A 618 -14.73 21.31 -17.44
C GLN A 618 -13.59 21.29 -18.48
N GLU A 619 -13.27 22.46 -19.08
CA GLU A 619 -12.15 22.60 -20.03
C GLU A 619 -10.79 22.31 -19.38
N LEU A 620 -10.63 22.64 -18.10
CA LEU A 620 -9.41 22.39 -17.32
C LEU A 620 -9.24 20.92 -16.94
N GLY A 621 -10.30 20.09 -17.09
CA GLY A 621 -10.24 18.64 -16.88
C GLY A 621 -10.55 18.19 -15.46
N LEU A 622 -11.20 19.04 -14.62
CA LEU A 622 -11.66 18.57 -13.30
C LEU A 622 -12.71 17.47 -13.47
N GLY A 623 -12.84 16.60 -12.47
CA GLY A 623 -13.75 15.45 -12.53
C GLY A 623 -15.15 15.70 -11.98
N GLY A 624 -15.34 16.76 -11.15
CA GLY A 624 -16.64 17.10 -10.55
C GLY A 624 -16.69 18.49 -9.97
N VAL A 625 -17.88 18.88 -9.53
CA VAL A 625 -18.15 20.21 -8.94
C VAL A 625 -19.17 20.14 -7.82
N THR A 626 -19.05 21.05 -6.85
CA THR A 626 -20.04 21.35 -5.83
C THR A 626 -20.17 22.88 -5.68
N GLY A 627 -21.31 23.35 -5.19
CA GLY A 627 -21.58 24.77 -4.98
C GLY A 627 -23.00 25.18 -5.41
N LEU A 628 -23.27 26.47 -5.44
CA LEU A 628 -24.61 27.01 -5.71
C LEU A 628 -25.19 26.58 -7.05
N ILE A 629 -24.32 26.44 -8.09
CA ILE A 629 -24.75 26.05 -9.43
C ILE A 629 -25.35 24.64 -9.49
N THR A 630 -24.99 23.75 -8.57
CA THR A 630 -25.48 22.37 -8.58
C THR A 630 -26.98 22.27 -8.35
N LYS A 631 -27.55 23.20 -7.55
CA LYS A 631 -29.00 23.29 -7.33
C LYS A 631 -29.77 23.57 -8.66
N ASP A 632 -29.24 24.47 -9.49
CA ASP A 632 -29.83 24.82 -10.76
C ASP A 632 -29.70 23.70 -11.83
N LYS A 633 -28.64 22.92 -11.75
CA LYS A 633 -28.37 21.80 -12.66
C LYS A 633 -29.30 20.62 -12.39
N ILE A 634 -29.54 20.27 -11.12
CA ILE A 634 -30.43 19.16 -10.74
C ILE A 634 -31.90 19.52 -11.07
N SER A 635 -32.30 20.75 -10.88
CA SER A 635 -33.68 21.17 -11.17
C SER A 635 -34.06 21.14 -12.68
N LYS A 636 -33.05 20.97 -13.56
CA LYS A 636 -33.21 20.89 -15.01
C LYS A 636 -33.17 19.46 -15.56
N ILE A 637 -32.90 18.46 -14.74
CA ILE A 637 -32.94 17.03 -15.05
C ILE A 637 -34.23 16.43 -14.52
#